data_e6c9e601e73ef6764495f9287d80c5a0
#
_entry.id   e6c9e601e73ef6764495f9287d80c5a0
#
_cell.length_a   1.000
_cell.length_b   1.000
_cell.length_c   1.000
_cell.angle_alpha   90.00
_cell.angle_beta   90.00
_cell.angle_gamma   90.00
#
_symmetry.space_group_name_H-M   'P 1'
#
loop_
_entity.id
_entity.type
_entity.pdbx_description
1 polymer ?
#
loop_
_entity_poly.entity_id
_entity_poly.type
_entity_poly.pdbx_seq_one_letter_code
_entity_poly.pdbx_strand_id
1 'polypeptide(L)'
;MCLVAVLTALLPFIAHGATTLFSDTFEDGNATGWSTSGGSWSVVADGSQVYRQGSASSEARSFAGSTSWTDQTAEARVKPLVFNGSGRYAAVLARVQSSSNYYYLALTNGNRVELGKRVSGANTTITSASFTVATGTWYSLRLEASGTALRGFVNGAQVLSATDSSFASGRIGLAASYTSAAFDDVVVTGGGSAPTPTAVATITPTTPPTSGWPTAQGTQAVGVTIQVSGTYDGGLKRFYGTGDLGSDSQNENQGPLFKLAPGAVLKNVILGAPAADGVHCDGSCTLQNVWWEDVGEDAATFRGSSSSNTYLVDGGGAKKASDKVFQHNGAGTLTIRNFQVQEFGKLYRSCGNCSTQYRRNVVLQGVTATAPGSALVGINTNYGDTARFSNITIVGSTSMSVCDRYTGNSTGAEPTKTGSGPDGVYCIYTAADITYR
;
A
#
# COMPACT_ATOMS: atom_id res chain seq x y z
N MET A 1 30.57 -5.47 -52.83
CA MET A 1 29.35 -5.71 -51.99
C MET A 1 29.63 -5.12 -50.65
N CYS A 2 29.21 -3.84 -50.45
CA CYS A 2 29.43 -3.11 -49.19
C CYS A 2 28.28 -3.38 -48.23
N LEU A 3 28.59 -3.93 -47.07
CA LEU A 3 27.64 -4.13 -45.98
C LEU A 3 27.50 -2.80 -45.22
N VAL A 4 26.33 -2.16 -45.29
CA VAL A 4 25.99 -1.01 -44.45
C VAL A 4 25.44 -1.53 -43.12
N ALA A 5 26.19 -1.34 -42.05
CA ALA A 5 25.73 -1.59 -40.71
C ALA A 5 24.83 -0.42 -40.24
N VAL A 6 23.54 -0.69 -40.02
CA VAL A 6 22.62 0.27 -39.40
C VAL A 6 22.82 0.20 -37.91
N LEU A 7 23.41 1.25 -37.34
CA LEU A 7 23.56 1.42 -35.88
C LEU A 7 22.27 2.02 -35.36
N THR A 8 21.41 1.20 -34.74
CA THR A 8 20.24 1.68 -34.03
C THR A 8 20.67 2.20 -32.64
N ALA A 9 20.64 3.52 -32.48
CA ALA A 9 20.85 4.16 -31.19
C ALA A 9 19.66 3.86 -30.28
N LEU A 10 19.89 3.06 -29.23
CA LEU A 10 18.95 2.94 -28.10
C LEU A 10 19.04 4.22 -27.27
N LEU A 11 18.00 5.05 -27.32
CA LEU A 11 17.82 6.14 -26.37
C LEU A 11 17.49 5.54 -25.00
N PRO A 12 18.08 6.06 -23.89
CA PRO A 12 17.75 5.58 -22.56
C PRO A 12 16.31 6.00 -22.21
N PHE A 13 15.46 5.02 -21.92
CA PHE A 13 14.15 5.27 -21.31
C PHE A 13 14.34 5.80 -19.89
N ILE A 14 14.07 7.08 -19.68
CA ILE A 14 13.96 7.68 -18.36
C ILE A 14 12.60 7.24 -17.80
N ALA A 15 12.61 6.32 -16.86
CA ALA A 15 11.40 5.99 -16.09
C ALA A 15 11.07 7.21 -15.22
N HIS A 16 10.03 7.94 -15.58
CA HIS A 16 9.48 8.98 -14.73
C HIS A 16 8.72 8.31 -13.58
N GLY A 17 9.13 8.59 -12.34
CA GLY A 17 8.37 8.21 -11.15
C GLY A 17 6.95 8.82 -11.20
N ALA A 18 5.96 8.10 -10.68
CA ALA A 18 4.58 8.60 -10.61
C ALA A 18 4.52 9.90 -9.79
N THR A 19 4.02 10.98 -10.40
CA THR A 19 3.87 12.29 -9.74
C THR A 19 2.47 12.38 -9.14
N THR A 20 2.35 12.82 -7.89
CA THR A 20 1.04 13.13 -7.31
C THR A 20 0.47 14.37 -8.02
N LEU A 21 -0.64 14.18 -8.70
CA LEU A 21 -1.37 15.23 -9.42
C LEU A 21 -2.38 15.95 -8.54
N PHE A 22 -2.96 15.21 -7.58
CA PHE A 22 -3.97 15.72 -6.65
C PHE A 22 -4.05 14.80 -5.43
N SER A 23 -4.33 15.36 -4.26
CA SER A 23 -4.70 14.60 -3.07
C SER A 23 -5.61 15.42 -2.18
N ASP A 24 -6.53 14.72 -1.50
CA ASP A 24 -7.42 15.33 -0.52
C ASP A 24 -7.77 14.28 0.55
N THR A 25 -7.49 14.59 1.79
CA THR A 25 -7.82 13.78 2.96
C THR A 25 -8.99 14.37 3.74
N PHE A 26 -9.51 15.53 3.30
CA PHE A 26 -10.60 16.27 3.92
C PHE A 26 -10.40 16.70 5.38
N GLU A 27 -9.20 16.46 5.96
CA GLU A 27 -8.90 16.76 7.37
C GLU A 27 -8.90 18.26 7.70
N ASP A 28 -8.86 19.12 6.70
CA ASP A 28 -9.01 20.57 6.84
C ASP A 28 -10.49 21.01 7.01
N GLY A 29 -11.42 20.04 6.99
CA GLY A 29 -12.87 20.27 7.18
C GLY A 29 -13.59 20.82 5.95
N ASN A 30 -12.93 20.83 4.77
CA ASN A 30 -13.55 21.34 3.54
C ASN A 30 -13.26 20.45 2.32
N ALA A 31 -13.92 20.69 1.20
CA ALA A 31 -13.72 20.02 -0.07
C ALA A 31 -13.38 21.07 -1.16
N THR A 32 -12.46 21.97 -0.86
CA THR A 32 -11.99 23.00 -1.81
C THR A 32 -11.34 22.33 -3.01
N GLY A 33 -11.68 22.77 -4.23
CA GLY A 33 -11.19 22.14 -5.47
C GLY A 33 -12.12 21.06 -6.03
N TRP A 34 -13.17 20.68 -5.30
CA TRP A 34 -14.21 19.78 -5.79
C TRP A 34 -15.40 20.54 -6.37
N SER A 35 -16.00 20.00 -7.42
CA SER A 35 -17.20 20.50 -8.06
C SER A 35 -18.27 19.42 -8.17
N THR A 36 -19.46 19.67 -7.64
CA THR A 36 -20.52 18.66 -7.54
C THR A 36 -21.51 18.70 -8.70
N SER A 37 -22.12 17.55 -8.99
CA SER A 37 -23.22 17.38 -9.93
C SER A 37 -24.24 16.41 -9.31
N GLY A 38 -25.28 16.99 -8.72
CA GLY A 38 -26.31 16.26 -7.96
C GLY A 38 -25.83 15.83 -6.57
N GLY A 39 -26.77 15.32 -5.79
CA GLY A 39 -26.56 14.82 -4.43
C GLY A 39 -26.45 15.90 -3.36
N SER A 40 -26.09 15.47 -2.15
CA SER A 40 -25.87 16.32 -0.98
C SER A 40 -24.48 16.02 -0.42
N TRP A 41 -23.50 16.85 -0.73
CA TRP A 41 -22.11 16.66 -0.40
C TRP A 41 -21.68 17.58 0.74
N SER A 42 -21.01 17.01 1.73
CA SER A 42 -20.43 17.76 2.86
C SER A 42 -19.25 17.01 3.46
N VAL A 43 -18.32 17.74 4.05
CA VAL A 43 -17.29 17.14 4.91
C VAL A 43 -17.89 16.96 6.29
N VAL A 44 -17.74 15.76 6.86
CA VAL A 44 -18.29 15.37 8.17
C VAL A 44 -17.32 14.46 8.91
N ALA A 45 -17.41 14.43 10.24
CA ALA A 45 -16.63 13.53 11.06
C ALA A 45 -17.18 12.08 10.99
N ASP A 46 -16.31 11.09 10.74
CA ASP A 46 -16.61 9.65 10.72
C ASP A 46 -15.35 8.83 11.05
N GLY A 47 -14.77 9.09 12.22
CA GLY A 47 -13.47 8.60 12.67
C GLY A 47 -12.29 9.48 12.18
N SER A 48 -12.41 10.11 11.04
CA SER A 48 -11.62 11.19 10.43
C SER A 48 -12.59 12.17 9.80
N GLN A 49 -12.12 13.27 9.19
CA GLN A 49 -12.96 14.07 8.32
C GLN A 49 -13.12 13.35 6.99
N VAL A 50 -14.36 13.17 6.53
CA VAL A 50 -14.65 12.43 5.29
C VAL A 50 -15.60 13.23 4.39
N TYR A 51 -15.44 13.09 3.08
CA TYR A 51 -16.35 13.71 2.12
C TYR A 51 -17.55 12.80 1.87
N ARG A 52 -18.70 13.20 2.41
CA ARG A 52 -19.91 12.37 2.41
C ARG A 52 -20.92 12.87 1.39
N GLN A 53 -21.41 11.94 0.56
CA GLN A 53 -22.65 12.08 -0.18
C GLN A 53 -23.79 11.52 0.69
N GLY A 54 -24.65 12.39 1.21
CA GLY A 54 -25.65 12.03 2.23
C GLY A 54 -26.98 11.54 1.68
N SER A 55 -27.33 11.85 0.42
CA SER A 55 -28.63 11.51 -0.16
C SER A 55 -28.61 10.25 -1.03
N ALA A 56 -29.44 9.28 -0.73
CA ALA A 56 -29.63 8.10 -1.57
C ALA A 56 -30.79 8.23 -2.58
N SER A 57 -31.30 9.45 -2.84
CA SER A 57 -32.49 9.66 -3.68
C SER A 57 -32.18 9.93 -5.16
N SER A 58 -30.91 10.16 -5.53
CA SER A 58 -30.53 10.52 -6.89
C SER A 58 -29.11 10.06 -7.22
N GLU A 59 -28.72 10.21 -8.48
CA GLU A 59 -27.31 10.12 -8.88
C GLU A 59 -26.54 11.35 -8.41
N ALA A 60 -25.36 11.13 -7.86
CA ALA A 60 -24.49 12.15 -7.33
C ALA A 60 -23.05 11.95 -7.81
N ARG A 61 -22.37 13.03 -8.14
CA ARG A 61 -20.97 13.04 -8.56
C ARG A 61 -20.25 14.24 -8.00
N SER A 62 -18.98 14.08 -7.71
CA SER A 62 -18.08 15.17 -7.38
C SER A 62 -16.78 14.99 -8.14
N PHE A 63 -16.19 16.08 -8.64
CA PHE A 63 -15.05 16.04 -9.55
C PHE A 63 -13.95 16.98 -9.09
N ALA A 64 -12.69 16.56 -9.25
CA ALA A 64 -11.51 17.36 -8.94
C ALA A 64 -10.42 17.18 -9.99
N GLY A 65 -9.47 18.11 -10.04
CA GLY A 65 -8.30 18.06 -10.89
C GLY A 65 -8.51 18.60 -12.31
N SER A 66 -7.62 18.19 -13.24
CA SER A 66 -7.55 18.76 -14.59
C SER A 66 -8.08 17.79 -15.65
N THR A 67 -8.80 18.31 -16.63
CA THR A 67 -9.25 17.55 -17.81
C THR A 67 -8.13 17.16 -18.76
N SER A 68 -6.93 17.71 -18.58
CA SER A 68 -5.75 17.41 -19.40
C SER A 68 -4.97 16.17 -18.94
N TRP A 69 -5.30 15.57 -17.80
CA TRP A 69 -4.61 14.39 -17.31
C TRP A 69 -4.91 13.18 -18.19
N THR A 70 -3.87 12.55 -18.73
CA THR A 70 -3.96 11.40 -19.64
C THR A 70 -3.86 10.08 -18.87
N ASP A 71 -2.63 9.64 -18.60
CA ASP A 71 -2.39 8.46 -17.77
C ASP A 71 -2.50 8.85 -16.31
N GLN A 72 -3.40 8.17 -15.62
CA GLN A 72 -3.71 8.50 -14.24
C GLN A 72 -4.11 7.26 -13.43
N THR A 73 -3.78 7.29 -12.16
CA THR A 73 -4.25 6.37 -11.15
C THR A 73 -5.06 7.17 -10.15
N ALA A 74 -6.33 6.89 -10.03
CA ALA A 74 -7.24 7.49 -9.05
C ALA A 74 -7.52 6.47 -7.94
N GLU A 75 -7.18 6.80 -6.71
CA GLU A 75 -7.44 5.98 -5.53
C GLU A 75 -8.23 6.76 -4.50
N ALA A 76 -9.17 6.11 -3.82
CA ALA A 76 -9.89 6.65 -2.68
C ALA A 76 -10.35 5.52 -1.75
N ARG A 77 -10.52 5.83 -0.47
CA ARG A 77 -11.32 5.02 0.45
C ARG A 77 -12.78 5.31 0.20
N VAL A 78 -13.60 4.26 0.11
CA VAL A 78 -15.03 4.34 -0.20
C VAL A 78 -15.80 3.50 0.80
N LYS A 79 -16.79 4.09 1.48
CA LYS A 79 -17.69 3.40 2.40
C LYS A 79 -19.13 3.59 1.95
N PRO A 80 -19.76 2.59 1.29
CA PRO A 80 -21.19 2.60 1.03
C PRO A 80 -21.95 2.60 2.36
N LEU A 81 -22.91 3.49 2.53
CA LEU A 81 -23.71 3.61 3.75
C LEU A 81 -25.12 3.07 3.55
N VAL A 82 -25.78 3.47 2.46
CA VAL A 82 -27.14 3.05 2.12
C VAL A 82 -27.23 2.91 0.61
N PHE A 83 -27.72 1.77 0.15
CA PHE A 83 -28.14 1.54 -1.24
C PHE A 83 -29.68 1.63 -1.32
N ASN A 84 -30.21 2.53 -2.15
CA ASN A 84 -31.63 2.68 -2.33
C ASN A 84 -32.10 1.95 -3.60
N GLY A 85 -32.42 0.66 -3.47
CA GLY A 85 -32.86 -0.22 -4.56
C GLY A 85 -31.73 -1.07 -5.16
N SER A 86 -32.02 -1.80 -6.23
CA SER A 86 -31.08 -2.66 -6.95
C SER A 86 -30.23 -1.89 -7.97
N GLY A 87 -29.05 -2.42 -8.30
CA GLY A 87 -28.14 -1.82 -9.29
C GLY A 87 -27.53 -0.48 -8.84
N ARG A 88 -27.40 -0.27 -7.52
CA ARG A 88 -26.85 0.95 -6.93
C ARG A 88 -25.38 0.78 -6.60
N TYR A 89 -24.62 1.89 -6.63
CA TYR A 89 -23.17 1.82 -6.45
C TYR A 89 -22.57 3.07 -5.83
N ALA A 90 -21.38 2.88 -5.24
CA ALA A 90 -20.41 3.93 -4.92
C ALA A 90 -19.12 3.67 -5.70
N ALA A 91 -18.49 4.70 -6.26
CA ALA A 91 -17.43 4.53 -7.25
C ALA A 91 -16.35 5.63 -7.20
N VAL A 92 -15.15 5.26 -7.66
CA VAL A 92 -14.07 6.16 -8.08
C VAL A 92 -14.11 6.31 -9.59
N LEU A 93 -13.93 7.53 -10.09
CA LEU A 93 -13.98 7.88 -11.50
C LEU A 93 -12.61 8.29 -12.03
N ALA A 94 -12.32 7.96 -13.27
CA ALA A 94 -11.12 8.39 -13.98
C ALA A 94 -11.47 8.93 -15.38
N ARG A 95 -10.59 9.78 -15.92
CA ARG A 95 -10.73 10.43 -17.23
C ARG A 95 -12.10 11.08 -17.42
N VAL A 96 -12.54 11.79 -16.37
CA VAL A 96 -13.82 12.50 -16.38
C VAL A 96 -13.74 13.69 -17.31
N GLN A 97 -14.47 13.67 -18.41
CA GLN A 97 -14.62 14.79 -19.33
C GLN A 97 -15.83 15.66 -18.98
N SER A 98 -16.90 15.03 -18.48
CA SER A 98 -18.12 15.69 -18.03
C SER A 98 -18.87 14.81 -17.02
N SER A 99 -19.99 15.28 -16.49
CA SER A 99 -20.89 14.46 -15.65
C SER A 99 -21.51 13.26 -16.37
N SER A 100 -21.35 13.17 -17.69
CA SER A 100 -21.94 12.15 -18.57
C SER A 100 -20.90 11.29 -19.29
N ASN A 101 -19.58 11.57 -19.14
CA ASN A 101 -18.50 10.90 -19.88
C ASN A 101 -17.31 10.65 -18.97
N TYR A 102 -17.10 9.39 -18.57
CA TYR A 102 -15.99 8.96 -17.69
C TYR A 102 -15.86 7.43 -17.60
N TYR A 103 -14.73 6.94 -17.11
CA TYR A 103 -14.59 5.58 -16.59
C TYR A 103 -14.91 5.53 -15.09
N TYR A 104 -15.38 4.37 -14.62
CA TYR A 104 -15.65 4.15 -13.19
C TYR A 104 -15.22 2.76 -12.72
N LEU A 105 -14.79 2.69 -11.45
CA LEU A 105 -14.66 1.47 -10.67
C LEU A 105 -15.65 1.55 -9.51
N ALA A 106 -16.62 0.65 -9.47
CA ALA A 106 -17.77 0.73 -8.59
C ALA A 106 -17.93 -0.50 -7.69
N LEU A 107 -18.28 -0.26 -6.43
CA LEU A 107 -18.85 -1.27 -5.51
C LEU A 107 -20.37 -1.23 -5.63
N THR A 108 -20.98 -2.36 -5.96
CA THR A 108 -22.44 -2.44 -6.18
C THR A 108 -23.15 -3.22 -5.08
N ASN A 109 -24.42 -2.91 -4.84
CA ASN A 109 -25.25 -3.68 -3.91
C ASN A 109 -25.63 -5.09 -4.40
N GLY A 110 -25.17 -5.48 -5.60
CA GLY A 110 -25.27 -6.83 -6.15
C GLY A 110 -24.12 -7.74 -5.76
N ASN A 111 -23.32 -7.38 -4.72
CA ASN A 111 -22.10 -8.10 -4.34
C ASN A 111 -21.13 -8.26 -5.53
N ARG A 112 -20.85 -7.17 -6.21
CA ARG A 112 -19.94 -7.12 -7.35
C ARG A 112 -19.07 -5.85 -7.29
N VAL A 113 -17.88 -5.97 -7.83
CA VAL A 113 -17.10 -4.84 -8.29
C VAL A 113 -17.23 -4.75 -9.81
N GLU A 114 -17.44 -3.53 -10.33
CA GLU A 114 -17.63 -3.27 -11.75
C GLU A 114 -16.66 -2.21 -12.25
N LEU A 115 -15.98 -2.52 -13.35
CA LEU A 115 -15.25 -1.56 -14.17
C LEU A 115 -16.09 -1.23 -15.38
N GLY A 116 -16.42 0.02 -15.55
CA GLY A 116 -17.30 0.45 -16.63
C GLY A 116 -17.01 1.85 -17.14
N LYS A 117 -17.82 2.27 -18.07
CA LYS A 117 -17.82 3.63 -18.63
C LYS A 117 -19.21 4.24 -18.66
N ARG A 118 -19.26 5.54 -18.57
CA ARG A 118 -20.45 6.33 -18.88
C ARG A 118 -20.19 7.13 -20.14
N VAL A 119 -21.04 6.94 -21.15
CA VAL A 119 -20.96 7.65 -22.42
C VAL A 119 -22.29 8.32 -22.68
N SER A 120 -22.28 9.66 -22.85
CA SER A 120 -23.50 10.45 -23.06
C SER A 120 -24.60 10.17 -22.04
N GLY A 121 -24.22 9.87 -20.80
CA GLY A 121 -25.14 9.60 -19.70
C GLY A 121 -25.59 8.16 -19.55
N ALA A 122 -25.26 7.26 -20.46
CA ALA A 122 -25.56 5.83 -20.37
C ALA A 122 -24.37 5.06 -19.76
N ASN A 123 -24.64 4.25 -18.73
CA ASN A 123 -23.62 3.37 -18.11
C ASN A 123 -23.49 2.07 -18.91
N THR A 124 -22.27 1.63 -19.12
CA THR A 124 -21.92 0.33 -19.71
C THR A 124 -20.87 -0.34 -18.84
N THR A 125 -21.16 -1.51 -18.30
CA THR A 125 -20.17 -2.34 -17.62
C THR A 125 -19.25 -2.98 -18.66
N ILE A 126 -17.95 -2.73 -18.55
CA ILE A 126 -16.93 -3.34 -19.42
C ILE A 126 -16.57 -4.72 -18.89
N THR A 127 -16.32 -4.84 -17.60
CA THR A 127 -16.04 -6.11 -16.92
C THR A 127 -16.45 -6.03 -15.44
N SER A 128 -16.65 -7.17 -14.81
CA SER A 128 -17.04 -7.24 -13.40
C SER A 128 -16.60 -8.55 -12.76
N ALA A 129 -16.48 -8.56 -11.44
CA ALA A 129 -16.19 -9.74 -10.64
C ALA A 129 -17.10 -9.80 -9.40
N SER A 130 -17.34 -11.00 -8.89
CA SER A 130 -18.02 -11.19 -7.60
C SER A 130 -17.14 -10.61 -6.49
N PHE A 131 -17.74 -9.79 -5.63
CA PHE A 131 -17.08 -9.16 -4.50
C PHE A 131 -18.13 -8.82 -3.45
N THR A 132 -17.96 -9.30 -2.22
CA THR A 132 -18.90 -9.02 -1.14
C THR A 132 -18.80 -7.56 -0.72
N VAL A 133 -19.89 -6.82 -0.85
CA VAL A 133 -19.98 -5.41 -0.48
C VAL A 133 -20.89 -5.27 0.73
N ALA A 134 -20.31 -4.90 1.88
CA ALA A 134 -21.04 -4.58 3.11
C ALA A 134 -21.17 -3.08 3.28
N THR A 135 -22.34 -2.59 3.62
CA THR A 135 -22.55 -1.19 4.04
C THR A 135 -21.85 -0.90 5.36
N GLY A 136 -21.39 0.33 5.54
CA GLY A 136 -20.63 0.73 6.73
C GLY A 136 -19.18 0.27 6.74
N THR A 137 -18.72 -0.44 5.71
CA THR A 137 -17.34 -0.94 5.60
C THR A 137 -16.54 -0.08 4.63
N TRP A 138 -15.31 0.29 5.01
CA TRP A 138 -14.38 0.99 4.15
C TRP A 138 -13.65 0.04 3.20
N TYR A 139 -13.56 0.42 1.95
CA TYR A 139 -12.80 -0.24 0.88
C TYR A 139 -11.85 0.77 0.24
N SER A 140 -10.59 0.40 -0.03
CA SER A 140 -9.74 1.16 -0.95
C SER A 140 -10.10 0.77 -2.38
N LEU A 141 -10.54 1.72 -3.19
CA LEU A 141 -10.75 1.55 -4.62
C LEU A 141 -9.66 2.30 -5.38
N ARG A 142 -8.97 1.62 -6.30
CA ARG A 142 -7.98 2.23 -7.19
C ARG A 142 -8.28 1.88 -8.64
N LEU A 143 -8.49 2.91 -9.45
CA LEU A 143 -8.70 2.83 -10.89
C LEU A 143 -7.49 3.39 -11.62
N GLU A 144 -6.79 2.53 -12.34
CA GLU A 144 -5.68 2.91 -13.22
C GLU A 144 -6.18 3.01 -14.66
N ALA A 145 -5.82 4.10 -15.34
CA ALA A 145 -6.07 4.33 -16.75
C ALA A 145 -4.76 4.75 -17.42
N SER A 146 -4.16 3.85 -18.22
CA SER A 146 -2.89 4.08 -18.92
C SER A 146 -3.03 3.67 -20.38
N GLY A 147 -2.84 4.61 -21.31
CA GLY A 147 -3.21 4.41 -22.72
C GLY A 147 -4.67 3.94 -22.82
N THR A 148 -4.88 2.77 -23.42
CA THR A 148 -6.21 2.13 -23.47
C THR A 148 -6.43 1.10 -22.36
N ALA A 149 -5.43 0.80 -21.55
CA ALA A 149 -5.52 -0.18 -20.47
C ALA A 149 -6.21 0.42 -19.25
N LEU A 150 -7.19 -0.30 -18.71
CA LEU A 150 -7.90 0.02 -17.49
C LEU A 150 -7.71 -1.13 -16.49
N ARG A 151 -7.37 -0.80 -15.23
CA ARG A 151 -7.24 -1.80 -14.16
C ARG A 151 -7.98 -1.33 -12.93
N GLY A 152 -8.74 -2.23 -12.33
CA GLY A 152 -9.49 -1.99 -11.10
C GLY A 152 -8.91 -2.80 -9.94
N PHE A 153 -8.69 -2.12 -8.80
CA PHE A 153 -8.17 -2.73 -7.58
C PHE A 153 -9.11 -2.46 -6.42
N VAL A 154 -9.29 -3.45 -5.57
CA VAL A 154 -10.02 -3.31 -4.31
C VAL A 154 -9.11 -3.78 -3.19
N ASN A 155 -8.94 -2.94 -2.17
CA ASN A 155 -8.06 -3.21 -1.01
C ASN A 155 -6.64 -3.62 -1.44
N GLY A 156 -6.11 -2.97 -2.49
CA GLY A 156 -4.77 -3.21 -3.04
C GLY A 156 -4.66 -4.38 -4.02
N ALA A 157 -5.62 -5.33 -4.04
CA ALA A 157 -5.63 -6.44 -4.98
C ALA A 157 -6.22 -6.03 -6.33
N GLN A 158 -5.54 -6.37 -7.45
CA GLN A 158 -6.15 -6.22 -8.77
C GLN A 158 -7.28 -7.23 -8.95
N VAL A 159 -8.48 -6.74 -9.17
CA VAL A 159 -9.69 -7.57 -9.33
C VAL A 159 -10.24 -7.53 -10.74
N LEU A 160 -9.97 -6.47 -11.50
CA LEU A 160 -10.45 -6.27 -12.86
C LEU A 160 -9.37 -5.72 -13.78
N SER A 161 -9.43 -6.08 -15.06
CA SER A 161 -8.67 -5.45 -16.14
C SER A 161 -9.46 -5.44 -17.42
N ALA A 162 -9.30 -4.40 -18.23
CA ALA A 162 -9.96 -4.25 -19.52
C ALA A 162 -9.15 -3.34 -20.44
N THR A 163 -9.56 -3.29 -21.71
CA THR A 163 -9.03 -2.33 -22.69
C THR A 163 -10.21 -1.55 -23.26
N ASP A 164 -10.14 -0.22 -23.20
CA ASP A 164 -11.14 0.67 -23.79
C ASP A 164 -10.51 2.00 -24.19
N SER A 165 -10.90 2.56 -25.34
CA SER A 165 -10.34 3.78 -25.93
C SER A 165 -11.31 4.97 -25.93
N SER A 166 -12.43 4.88 -25.20
CA SER A 166 -13.49 5.91 -25.24
C SER A 166 -13.04 7.28 -24.74
N PHE A 167 -12.14 7.29 -23.73
CA PHE A 167 -11.62 8.53 -23.14
C PHE A 167 -10.11 8.46 -23.00
N ALA A 168 -9.40 9.43 -23.62
CA ALA A 168 -7.94 9.51 -23.56
C ALA A 168 -7.42 10.35 -22.39
N SER A 169 -8.23 11.31 -21.89
CA SER A 169 -7.87 12.22 -20.80
C SER A 169 -9.10 12.64 -20.01
N GLY A 170 -8.89 13.28 -18.87
CA GLY A 170 -9.94 13.82 -18.03
C GLY A 170 -9.50 13.96 -16.57
N ARG A 171 -10.29 14.64 -15.77
CA ARG A 171 -10.11 14.76 -14.32
C ARG A 171 -10.58 13.47 -13.60
N ILE A 172 -10.45 13.46 -12.29
CA ILE A 172 -10.98 12.38 -11.44
C ILE A 172 -12.35 12.75 -10.87
N GLY A 173 -13.02 11.79 -10.27
CA GLY A 173 -14.22 12.03 -9.52
C GLY A 173 -14.61 10.90 -8.58
N LEU A 174 -15.64 11.20 -7.81
CA LEU A 174 -16.34 10.27 -6.92
C LEU A 174 -17.80 10.22 -7.35
N ALA A 175 -18.42 9.05 -7.28
CA ALA A 175 -19.82 8.90 -7.67
C ALA A 175 -20.60 8.01 -6.71
N ALA A 176 -21.88 8.33 -6.55
CA ALA A 176 -22.85 7.53 -5.85
C ALA A 176 -24.16 7.52 -6.64
N SER A 177 -24.62 6.34 -7.05
CA SER A 177 -25.86 6.19 -7.79
C SER A 177 -26.96 5.69 -6.86
N TYR A 178 -27.88 6.56 -6.50
CA TYR A 178 -28.95 6.28 -5.51
C TYR A 178 -28.37 5.59 -4.26
N THR A 179 -27.25 6.13 -3.79
CA THR A 179 -26.44 5.57 -2.72
C THR A 179 -25.93 6.70 -1.85
N SER A 180 -26.07 6.57 -0.53
CA SER A 180 -25.30 7.38 0.41
C SER A 180 -23.97 6.71 0.63
N ALA A 181 -22.87 7.47 0.54
CA ALA A 181 -21.51 6.96 0.70
C ALA A 181 -20.58 8.01 1.31
N ALA A 182 -19.57 7.57 2.01
CA ALA A 182 -18.44 8.39 2.46
C ALA A 182 -17.19 8.04 1.63
N PHE A 183 -16.38 9.07 1.38
CA PHE A 183 -15.14 9.01 0.62
C PHE A 183 -14.04 9.70 1.42
N ASP A 184 -12.82 9.17 1.34
CA ASP A 184 -11.70 9.67 2.11
C ASP A 184 -10.37 9.31 1.41
N ASP A 185 -9.26 9.92 1.84
CA ASP A 185 -7.91 9.60 1.39
C ASP A 185 -7.78 9.55 -0.15
N VAL A 186 -8.31 10.57 -0.85
CA VAL A 186 -8.23 10.63 -2.31
C VAL A 186 -6.82 10.96 -2.75
N VAL A 187 -6.25 10.13 -3.59
CA VAL A 187 -4.93 10.35 -4.21
C VAL A 187 -5.01 10.10 -5.71
N VAL A 188 -4.45 11.03 -6.49
CA VAL A 188 -4.31 10.88 -7.93
C VAL A 188 -2.85 11.00 -8.30
N THR A 189 -2.34 10.00 -8.99
CA THR A 189 -0.99 10.03 -9.54
C THR A 189 -1.02 9.97 -11.06
N GLY A 190 -0.05 10.60 -11.70
CA GLY A 190 0.11 10.62 -13.15
C GLY A 190 1.55 10.39 -13.58
N GLY A 191 1.77 10.14 -14.88
CA GLY A 191 3.10 10.09 -15.46
C GLY A 191 3.89 8.78 -15.27
N GLY A 192 3.29 7.72 -14.74
CA GLY A 192 3.88 6.38 -14.74
C GLY A 192 3.28 5.55 -15.87
N SER A 193 3.90 5.46 -17.03
CA SER A 193 3.58 4.37 -17.96
C SER A 193 3.88 3.06 -17.23
N ALA A 194 2.84 2.34 -16.80
CA ALA A 194 3.03 0.93 -16.47
C ALA A 194 3.68 0.27 -17.69
N PRO A 195 4.70 -0.56 -17.53
CA PRO A 195 5.28 -1.28 -18.64
C PRO A 195 4.15 -1.99 -19.38
N THR A 196 4.09 -1.79 -20.70
CA THR A 196 3.18 -2.53 -21.59
C THR A 196 3.30 -4.01 -21.24
N PRO A 197 2.22 -4.71 -20.90
CA PRO A 197 2.33 -6.14 -20.69
C PRO A 197 2.73 -6.76 -22.01
N THR A 198 3.97 -7.18 -22.12
CA THR A 198 4.35 -8.25 -23.03
C THR A 198 3.35 -9.37 -22.79
N ALA A 199 2.80 -9.94 -23.85
CA ALA A 199 1.74 -10.93 -23.85
C ALA A 199 1.69 -11.74 -22.54
N VAL A 200 0.55 -11.71 -21.86
CA VAL A 200 0.29 -12.48 -20.66
C VAL A 200 0.60 -13.94 -21.00
N ALA A 201 1.81 -14.38 -20.67
CA ALA A 201 1.95 -15.76 -20.32
C ALA A 201 0.96 -15.95 -19.17
N THR A 202 0.01 -16.85 -19.33
CA THR A 202 -0.92 -17.30 -18.33
C THR A 202 -0.15 -17.43 -17.01
N ILE A 203 -0.30 -16.45 -16.09
CA ILE A 203 0.23 -16.62 -14.74
C ILE A 203 -0.65 -17.68 -14.11
N THR A 204 -0.24 -18.92 -14.27
CA THR A 204 -0.46 -19.93 -13.26
C THR A 204 -0.19 -19.24 -11.94
N PRO A 205 -1.04 -19.37 -10.89
CA PRO A 205 -0.76 -18.79 -9.59
C PRO A 205 0.70 -19.09 -9.29
N THR A 206 1.54 -18.06 -9.27
CA THR A 206 2.92 -18.28 -8.86
C THR A 206 2.83 -18.77 -7.45
N THR A 207 3.12 -20.03 -7.29
CA THR A 207 3.54 -20.64 -6.04
C THR A 207 4.33 -19.57 -5.29
N PRO A 208 4.09 -19.38 -3.98
CA PRO A 208 4.96 -18.54 -3.14
C PRO A 208 6.40 -18.84 -3.55
N PRO A 209 7.28 -17.85 -3.69
CA PRO A 209 8.62 -18.10 -4.17
C PRO A 209 9.16 -19.32 -3.44
N THR A 210 9.47 -20.35 -4.21
CA THR A 210 10.08 -21.57 -3.69
C THR A 210 11.27 -21.11 -2.87
N SER A 211 11.23 -21.29 -1.60
CA SER A 211 12.13 -21.12 -0.46
C SER A 211 13.62 -20.84 -0.72
N GLY A 212 13.97 -20.06 -1.72
CA GLY A 212 15.36 -19.76 -2.05
C GLY A 212 15.70 -18.32 -1.68
N TRP A 213 16.50 -18.13 -0.63
CA TRP A 213 17.22 -16.89 -0.39
C TRP A 213 18.11 -16.60 -1.59
N PRO A 214 18.19 -15.36 -2.10
CA PRO A 214 19.00 -15.06 -3.26
C PRO A 214 20.49 -15.24 -2.96
N THR A 215 21.23 -15.71 -3.92
CA THR A 215 22.69 -15.71 -3.84
C THR A 215 23.20 -14.29 -4.10
N ALA A 216 24.04 -13.79 -3.21
CA ALA A 216 24.65 -12.47 -3.35
C ALA A 216 25.51 -12.37 -4.62
N GLN A 217 25.33 -11.30 -5.39
CA GLN A 217 26.09 -10.96 -6.59
C GLN A 217 27.32 -10.09 -6.27
N GLY A 218 28.00 -10.40 -5.19
CA GLY A 218 29.14 -9.66 -4.66
C GLY A 218 28.87 -9.09 -3.28
N THR A 219 29.87 -8.42 -2.69
CA THR A 219 29.79 -7.83 -1.35
C THR A 219 30.21 -6.37 -1.38
N GLN A 220 29.66 -5.57 -0.45
CA GLN A 220 30.02 -4.17 -0.28
C GLN A 220 30.05 -3.82 1.21
N ALA A 221 31.21 -3.39 1.70
CA ALA A 221 31.37 -2.83 3.04
C ALA A 221 30.76 -1.42 3.11
N VAL A 222 30.09 -1.12 4.22
CA VAL A 222 29.43 0.16 4.48
C VAL A 222 29.96 0.72 5.78
N GLY A 223 30.86 1.71 5.70
CA GLY A 223 31.43 2.40 6.87
C GLY A 223 30.70 3.69 7.23
N VAL A 224 29.87 4.18 6.31
CA VAL A 224 29.02 5.38 6.48
C VAL A 224 27.68 5.11 5.83
N THR A 225 26.61 5.50 6.51
CA THR A 225 25.20 5.33 6.02
C THR A 225 25.05 5.81 4.59
N ILE A 226 24.54 4.93 3.71
CA ILE A 226 24.24 5.27 2.32
C ILE A 226 22.93 6.06 2.28
N GLN A 227 23.02 7.32 1.82
CA GLN A 227 21.85 8.19 1.65
C GLN A 227 21.18 7.89 0.29
N VAL A 228 19.87 7.64 0.29
CA VAL A 228 19.08 7.34 -0.92
C VAL A 228 17.99 8.38 -1.09
N SER A 229 18.05 9.18 -2.16
CA SER A 229 17.06 10.22 -2.47
C SER A 229 16.23 9.95 -3.73
N GLY A 230 16.37 8.77 -4.34
CA GLY A 230 15.66 8.32 -5.52
C GLY A 230 15.60 6.80 -5.52
N THR A 231 15.84 6.16 -6.65
CA THR A 231 15.92 4.70 -6.73
C THR A 231 17.37 4.24 -6.60
N TYR A 232 17.63 3.38 -5.63
CA TYR A 232 18.91 2.68 -5.45
C TYR A 232 18.68 1.18 -5.75
N ASP A 233 19.35 0.67 -6.77
CA ASP A 233 19.37 -0.74 -7.13
C ASP A 233 20.69 -1.36 -6.69
N GLY A 234 20.65 -2.23 -5.68
CA GLY A 234 21.83 -2.90 -5.15
C GLY A 234 22.35 -4.07 -6.00
N GLY A 235 21.62 -4.49 -7.05
CA GLY A 235 22.01 -5.59 -7.94
C GLY A 235 22.20 -6.92 -7.19
N LEU A 236 21.45 -7.15 -6.10
CA LEU A 236 21.60 -8.29 -5.19
C LEU A 236 23.02 -8.44 -4.59
N LYS A 237 23.76 -7.36 -4.42
CA LYS A 237 24.99 -7.38 -3.60
C LYS A 237 24.63 -7.51 -2.12
N ARG A 238 25.52 -8.15 -1.35
CA ARG A 238 25.48 -8.19 0.11
C ARG A 238 26.17 -6.96 0.67
N PHE A 239 25.44 -6.11 1.39
CA PHE A 239 25.93 -4.96 2.13
C PHE A 239 26.10 -5.34 3.60
N TYR A 240 27.22 -4.96 4.21
CA TYR A 240 27.49 -5.21 5.62
C TYR A 240 28.22 -4.04 6.26
N GLY A 241 27.94 -3.79 7.53
CA GLY A 241 28.48 -2.67 8.27
C GLY A 241 29.96 -2.83 8.64
N THR A 242 30.67 -1.71 8.70
CA THR A 242 32.06 -1.64 9.19
C THR A 242 32.24 -0.34 9.99
N GLY A 243 33.30 -0.25 10.80
CA GLY A 243 33.51 0.91 11.67
C GLY A 243 32.33 1.10 12.62
N ASP A 244 31.76 2.30 12.67
CA ASP A 244 30.64 2.65 13.56
C ASP A 244 29.34 1.89 13.21
N LEU A 245 29.25 1.35 12.00
CA LEU A 245 28.13 0.51 11.54
C LEU A 245 28.47 -1.00 11.66
N GLY A 246 29.58 -1.37 12.23
CA GLY A 246 30.09 -2.72 12.31
C GLY A 246 29.55 -3.56 13.49
N SER A 247 28.29 -3.40 13.87
CA SER A 247 27.67 -4.11 14.99
C SER A 247 26.25 -4.57 14.65
N ASP A 248 25.87 -5.73 15.20
CA ASP A 248 24.49 -6.25 15.22
C ASP A 248 23.87 -6.14 16.63
N SER A 249 24.44 -5.29 17.50
CA SER A 249 23.90 -5.11 18.84
C SER A 249 22.55 -4.40 18.82
N GLN A 250 21.72 -4.67 19.84
CA GLN A 250 20.45 -3.97 20.07
C GLN A 250 20.68 -2.57 20.66
N ASN A 251 21.43 -1.73 19.92
CA ASN A 251 21.78 -0.37 20.33
C ASN A 251 20.96 0.65 19.52
N GLU A 252 19.94 1.21 20.13
CA GLU A 252 19.04 2.23 19.58
C GLU A 252 19.75 3.50 19.06
N ASN A 253 21.04 3.71 19.39
CA ASN A 253 21.82 4.84 18.91
C ASN A 253 22.69 4.52 17.69
N GLN A 254 22.62 3.28 17.18
CA GLN A 254 23.36 2.87 16.00
C GLN A 254 22.69 3.43 14.73
N GLY A 255 23.50 3.84 13.74
CA GLY A 255 23.00 4.31 12.45
C GLY A 255 22.58 3.14 11.53
N PRO A 256 21.71 3.40 10.53
CA PRO A 256 21.34 2.40 9.54
C PRO A 256 22.38 2.24 8.44
N LEU A 257 22.41 1.10 7.75
CA LEU A 257 23.21 0.94 6.53
C LEU A 257 22.67 1.82 5.39
N PHE A 258 21.33 1.94 5.28
CA PHE A 258 20.67 2.78 4.29
C PHE A 258 19.70 3.76 4.96
N LYS A 259 19.71 5.01 4.51
CA LYS A 259 18.75 6.02 4.92
C LYS A 259 18.03 6.59 3.70
N LEU A 260 16.72 6.43 3.68
CA LEU A 260 15.85 6.75 2.56
C LEU A 260 15.13 8.07 2.80
N ALA A 261 15.33 9.03 1.90
CA ALA A 261 14.52 10.25 1.84
C ALA A 261 13.08 9.95 1.44
N PRO A 262 12.12 10.86 1.72
CA PRO A 262 10.73 10.69 1.29
C PRO A 262 10.60 10.40 -0.21
N GLY A 263 9.88 9.33 -0.56
CA GLY A 263 9.67 8.85 -1.93
C GLY A 263 10.77 7.95 -2.49
N ALA A 264 11.84 7.68 -1.73
CA ALA A 264 12.95 6.86 -2.20
C ALA A 264 12.59 5.36 -2.30
N VAL A 265 13.28 4.68 -3.20
CA VAL A 265 13.14 3.24 -3.48
C VAL A 265 14.50 2.54 -3.28
N LEU A 266 14.54 1.55 -2.40
CA LEU A 266 15.67 0.62 -2.25
C LEU A 266 15.26 -0.73 -2.84
N LYS A 267 16.03 -1.26 -3.80
CA LYS A 267 15.67 -2.53 -4.42
C LYS A 267 16.87 -3.44 -4.65
N ASN A 268 16.59 -4.76 -4.69
CA ASN A 268 17.59 -5.80 -4.97
C ASN A 268 18.81 -5.67 -4.06
N VAL A 269 18.60 -5.62 -2.75
CA VAL A 269 19.66 -5.46 -1.74
C VAL A 269 19.62 -6.65 -0.80
N ILE A 270 20.79 -7.17 -0.42
CA ILE A 270 20.96 -8.13 0.67
C ILE A 270 21.72 -7.41 1.78
N LEU A 271 21.14 -7.33 2.97
CA LEU A 271 21.84 -6.89 4.18
C LEU A 271 22.37 -8.13 4.90
N GLY A 272 23.69 -8.21 4.99
CA GLY A 272 24.39 -9.28 5.71
C GLY A 272 24.91 -8.76 7.05
N ALA A 273 25.40 -9.67 7.90
CA ALA A 273 25.96 -9.32 9.21
C ALA A 273 27.37 -8.69 9.07
N PRO A 274 27.66 -7.61 9.84
CA PRO A 274 26.76 -6.82 10.67
C PRO A 274 25.79 -5.95 9.84
N ALA A 275 24.51 -5.93 10.25
CA ALA A 275 23.47 -5.16 9.56
C ALA A 275 23.17 -3.81 10.21
N ALA A 276 23.80 -3.50 11.33
CA ALA A 276 23.57 -2.27 12.09
C ALA A 276 22.09 -2.06 12.43
N ASP A 277 21.55 -0.83 12.24
CA ASP A 277 20.12 -0.55 12.34
C ASP A 277 19.44 -0.56 10.93
N GLY A 278 19.83 -1.53 10.13
CA GLY A 278 19.20 -1.87 8.85
C GLY A 278 18.94 -0.69 7.92
N VAL A 279 17.66 -0.34 7.74
CA VAL A 279 17.18 0.70 6.81
C VAL A 279 16.28 1.70 7.53
N HIS A 280 16.55 3.00 7.42
CA HIS A 280 15.64 4.06 7.89
C HIS A 280 14.86 4.69 6.73
N CYS A 281 13.56 4.85 6.88
CA CYS A 281 12.69 5.61 5.97
C CYS A 281 12.21 6.88 6.66
N ASP A 282 12.71 8.05 6.25
CA ASP A 282 12.34 9.35 6.86
C ASP A 282 10.99 9.90 6.36
N GLY A 283 10.31 9.22 5.46
CA GLY A 283 8.99 9.48 4.91
C GLY A 283 8.52 8.30 4.09
N SER A 284 7.54 8.47 3.22
CA SER A 284 7.12 7.40 2.30
C SER A 284 8.32 6.77 1.60
N CYS A 285 8.39 5.45 1.55
CA CYS A 285 9.49 4.72 0.89
C CYS A 285 9.03 3.37 0.33
N THR A 286 9.85 2.79 -0.53
CA THR A 286 9.63 1.42 -1.04
C THR A 286 10.90 0.60 -0.84
N LEU A 287 10.74 -0.57 -0.23
CA LEU A 287 11.76 -1.63 -0.10
C LEU A 287 11.30 -2.80 -0.99
N GLN A 288 11.93 -2.97 -2.16
CA GLN A 288 11.53 -3.96 -3.16
C GLN A 288 12.61 -5.04 -3.29
N ASN A 289 12.25 -6.31 -3.02
CA ASN A 289 13.19 -7.41 -3.08
C ASN A 289 14.45 -7.15 -2.21
N VAL A 290 14.22 -6.78 -0.93
CA VAL A 290 15.26 -6.53 0.06
C VAL A 290 15.31 -7.69 1.05
N TRP A 291 16.52 -8.16 1.36
CA TRP A 291 16.76 -9.37 2.13
C TRP A 291 17.70 -9.07 3.30
N TRP A 292 17.31 -9.49 4.49
CA TRP A 292 18.13 -9.41 5.70
C TRP A 292 18.54 -10.81 6.12
N GLU A 293 19.80 -11.20 5.90
CA GLU A 293 20.34 -12.51 6.25
C GLU A 293 20.50 -12.69 7.76
N ASP A 294 20.76 -11.61 8.45
CA ASP A 294 20.85 -11.48 9.90
C ASP A 294 20.40 -10.05 10.25
N VAL A 295 19.31 -9.92 11.00
CA VAL A 295 18.79 -8.60 11.39
C VAL A 295 19.62 -8.09 12.58
N GLY A 296 20.15 -6.88 12.48
CA GLY A 296 20.86 -6.22 13.56
C GLY A 296 19.90 -5.71 14.65
N GLU A 297 19.78 -4.39 14.82
CA GLU A 297 18.79 -3.83 15.75
C GLU A 297 17.38 -4.01 15.18
N ASP A 298 17.03 -3.35 14.07
CA ASP A 298 15.82 -3.56 13.27
C ASP A 298 16.20 -3.82 11.80
N ALA A 299 15.36 -4.56 11.07
CA ALA A 299 15.53 -4.67 9.62
C ALA A 299 15.22 -3.35 8.92
N ALA A 300 14.11 -2.70 9.30
CA ALA A 300 13.82 -1.34 8.86
C ALA A 300 12.94 -0.57 9.86
N THR A 301 13.23 0.75 9.99
CA THR A 301 12.50 1.69 10.84
C THR A 301 11.81 2.77 10.01
N PHE A 302 10.49 2.91 10.13
CA PHE A 302 9.66 3.87 9.41
C PHE A 302 9.38 5.09 10.30
N ARG A 303 9.83 6.28 9.87
CA ARG A 303 10.01 7.45 10.75
C ARG A 303 9.23 8.70 10.35
N GLY A 304 8.64 8.74 9.18
CA GLY A 304 7.93 9.93 8.67
C GLY A 304 6.75 10.34 9.57
N SER A 305 6.59 11.61 9.86
CA SER A 305 5.58 12.12 10.79
C SER A 305 4.19 12.39 10.18
N SER A 306 4.06 12.36 8.85
CA SER A 306 2.78 12.61 8.18
C SER A 306 1.90 11.35 8.19
N SER A 307 0.62 11.51 8.54
CA SER A 307 -0.38 10.43 8.45
C SER A 307 -0.62 9.94 7.01
N SER A 308 -0.25 10.76 6.00
CA SER A 308 -0.30 10.39 4.58
C SER A 308 0.89 9.56 4.11
N ASN A 309 1.88 9.28 4.97
CA ASN A 309 3.00 8.44 4.57
C ASN A 309 2.54 7.03 4.22
N THR A 310 3.05 6.54 3.09
CA THR A 310 2.87 5.16 2.65
C THR A 310 4.23 4.48 2.53
N TYR A 311 4.39 3.38 3.23
CA TYR A 311 5.59 2.57 3.18
C TYR A 311 5.25 1.24 2.54
N LEU A 312 6.10 0.76 1.64
CA LEU A 312 5.89 -0.51 0.95
C LEU A 312 7.12 -1.41 1.11
N VAL A 313 6.90 -2.60 1.64
CA VAL A 313 7.85 -3.71 1.57
C VAL A 313 7.25 -4.73 0.61
N ASP A 314 7.89 -4.95 -0.55
CA ASP A 314 7.38 -5.82 -1.62
C ASP A 314 8.41 -6.88 -2.01
N GLY A 315 8.15 -8.11 -1.63
CA GLY A 315 9.10 -9.22 -1.76
C GLY A 315 10.28 -9.09 -0.80
N GLY A 316 11.15 -10.08 -0.83
CA GLY A 316 12.28 -10.15 0.08
C GLY A 316 12.03 -11.04 1.30
N GLY A 317 12.90 -10.92 2.29
CA GLY A 317 12.77 -11.68 3.52
C GLY A 317 13.74 -11.26 4.62
N ALA A 318 13.45 -11.65 5.85
CA ALA A 318 14.29 -11.38 7.02
C ALA A 318 14.49 -12.62 7.89
N LYS A 319 15.68 -12.74 8.46
CA LYS A 319 16.07 -13.79 9.40
C LYS A 319 16.71 -13.23 10.65
N LYS A 320 16.56 -13.98 11.75
CA LYS A 320 17.28 -13.79 13.01
C LYS A 320 17.08 -12.42 13.64
N ALA A 321 15.85 -11.90 13.56
CA ALA A 321 15.49 -10.69 14.28
C ALA A 321 15.21 -11.02 15.75
N SER A 322 16.13 -10.68 16.64
CA SER A 322 16.00 -10.99 18.07
C SER A 322 14.79 -10.34 18.73
N ASP A 323 14.40 -9.13 18.30
CA ASP A 323 13.21 -8.43 18.76
C ASP A 323 12.25 -8.16 17.59
N LYS A 324 12.52 -7.18 16.73
CA LYS A 324 11.61 -6.73 15.67
C LYS A 324 12.26 -6.84 14.29
N VAL A 325 11.45 -7.11 13.28
CA VAL A 325 11.87 -6.97 11.88
C VAL A 325 11.57 -5.55 11.40
N PHE A 326 10.34 -5.09 11.56
CA PHE A 326 9.91 -3.76 11.13
C PHE A 326 9.38 -2.94 12.30
N GLN A 327 10.07 -1.85 12.62
CA GLN A 327 9.72 -0.87 13.63
C GLN A 327 9.03 0.33 12.97
N HIS A 328 7.85 0.70 13.44
CA HIS A 328 7.11 1.84 12.93
C HIS A 328 7.03 2.94 13.99
N ASN A 329 7.94 3.91 13.90
CA ASN A 329 8.04 5.04 14.83
C ASN A 329 7.19 6.23 14.37
N GLY A 330 7.11 6.46 13.06
CA GLY A 330 6.35 7.54 12.45
C GLY A 330 4.86 7.25 12.31
N ALA A 331 4.19 8.07 11.53
CA ALA A 331 2.77 7.96 11.17
C ALA A 331 2.60 7.30 9.79
N GLY A 332 1.38 6.91 9.46
CA GLY A 332 1.01 6.44 8.12
C GLY A 332 0.70 4.94 8.04
N THR A 333 0.80 4.39 6.85
CA THR A 333 0.46 2.99 6.55
C THR A 333 1.65 2.24 5.98
N LEU A 334 2.05 1.14 6.62
CA LEU A 334 3.02 0.19 6.08
C LEU A 334 2.28 -0.99 5.43
N THR A 335 2.58 -1.27 4.17
CA THR A 335 2.16 -2.50 3.48
C THR A 335 3.35 -3.44 3.34
N ILE A 336 3.20 -4.67 3.85
CA ILE A 336 4.19 -5.76 3.73
C ILE A 336 3.54 -6.83 2.87
N ARG A 337 4.10 -7.09 1.68
CA ARG A 337 3.54 -8.09 0.79
C ARG A 337 4.59 -9.01 0.18
N ASN A 338 4.21 -10.27 -0.09
CA ASN A 338 5.08 -11.27 -0.72
C ASN A 338 6.40 -11.47 0.04
N PHE A 339 6.36 -11.37 1.36
CA PHE A 339 7.53 -11.35 2.24
C PHE A 339 7.68 -12.65 3.02
N GLN A 340 8.90 -13.07 3.28
CA GLN A 340 9.16 -14.24 4.13
C GLN A 340 9.98 -13.85 5.35
N VAL A 341 9.64 -14.44 6.49
CA VAL A 341 10.35 -14.19 7.75
C VAL A 341 10.56 -15.49 8.50
N GLN A 342 11.72 -15.63 9.16
CA GLN A 342 12.04 -16.79 9.99
C GLN A 342 12.99 -16.40 11.13
N GLU A 343 12.88 -17.06 12.29
CA GLU A 343 13.67 -16.78 13.49
C GLU A 343 13.52 -15.33 13.96
N PHE A 344 12.34 -14.94 14.46
CA PHE A 344 12.04 -13.54 14.77
C PHE A 344 11.23 -13.36 16.05
N GLY A 345 11.38 -12.21 16.72
CA GLY A 345 10.51 -11.79 17.79
C GLY A 345 9.14 -11.35 17.25
N LYS A 346 9.08 -10.18 16.60
CA LYS A 346 7.88 -9.69 15.90
C LYS A 346 8.22 -9.27 14.47
N LEU A 347 7.35 -9.63 13.50
CA LEU A 347 7.53 -9.13 12.14
C LEU A 347 7.28 -7.61 12.05
N TYR A 348 6.27 -7.12 12.76
CA TYR A 348 5.93 -5.70 12.79
C TYR A 348 5.60 -5.24 14.21
N ARG A 349 6.08 -4.06 14.56
CA ARG A 349 5.75 -3.38 15.82
C ARG A 349 5.49 -1.89 15.61
N SER A 350 4.30 -1.42 15.94
CA SER A 350 4.05 0.00 16.21
C SER A 350 4.83 0.43 17.45
N CYS A 351 5.57 1.54 17.40
CA CYS A 351 6.30 2.00 18.57
C CYS A 351 5.35 2.21 19.77
N GLY A 352 5.57 1.44 20.82
CA GLY A 352 4.71 1.43 21.97
C GLY A 352 5.05 2.45 23.05
N ASN A 353 6.27 3.02 23.01
CA ASN A 353 6.83 3.91 24.03
C ASN A 353 7.59 5.11 23.47
N CYS A 354 7.49 5.39 22.18
CA CYS A 354 8.03 6.59 21.56
C CYS A 354 7.51 7.86 22.25
N SER A 355 8.37 8.86 22.43
CA SER A 355 8.00 10.15 23.04
C SER A 355 6.90 10.89 22.26
N THR A 356 6.87 10.74 20.95
CA THR A 356 5.77 11.21 20.09
C THR A 356 5.01 10.00 19.56
N GLN A 357 3.72 9.97 19.78
CA GLN A 357 2.86 8.89 19.33
C GLN A 357 2.01 9.32 18.13
N TYR A 358 1.76 8.36 17.26
CA TYR A 358 0.97 8.52 16.04
C TYR A 358 -0.01 7.36 15.91
N ARG A 359 -1.06 7.56 15.12
CA ARG A 359 -1.84 6.45 14.57
C ARG A 359 -1.02 5.79 13.45
N ARG A 360 -0.93 4.46 13.49
CA ARG A 360 -0.17 3.64 12.52
C ARG A 360 -1.05 2.52 12.00
N ASN A 361 -0.97 2.28 10.71
CA ASN A 361 -1.70 1.16 10.12
C ASN A 361 -0.69 0.21 9.46
N VAL A 362 -0.98 -1.10 9.53
CA VAL A 362 -0.18 -2.11 8.84
C VAL A 362 -1.08 -3.05 8.05
N VAL A 363 -0.64 -3.40 6.84
CA VAL A 363 -1.32 -4.37 5.97
C VAL A 363 -0.32 -5.46 5.59
N LEU A 364 -0.65 -6.71 5.90
CA LEU A 364 0.12 -7.89 5.53
C LEU A 364 -0.61 -8.68 4.44
N GLN A 365 0.07 -8.99 3.33
CA GLN A 365 -0.49 -9.71 2.19
C GLN A 365 0.50 -10.75 1.64
N GLY A 366 0.12 -12.02 1.60
CA GLY A 366 0.99 -13.07 1.05
C GLY A 366 2.30 -13.24 1.84
N VAL A 367 2.25 -13.09 3.16
CA VAL A 367 3.41 -13.24 4.04
C VAL A 367 3.56 -14.68 4.46
N THR A 368 4.78 -15.21 4.40
CA THR A 368 5.13 -16.52 4.95
C THR A 368 6.02 -16.33 6.18
N ALA A 369 5.55 -16.81 7.33
CA ALA A 369 6.29 -16.76 8.60
C ALA A 369 6.63 -18.17 9.05
N THR A 370 7.93 -18.46 9.18
CA THR A 370 8.43 -19.76 9.62
C THR A 370 8.91 -19.67 11.07
N ALA A 371 8.43 -20.58 11.91
CA ALA A 371 8.86 -20.69 13.30
C ALA A 371 10.37 -20.99 13.43
N PRO A 372 11.05 -20.55 14.53
CA PRO A 372 10.46 -19.85 15.66
C PRO A 372 10.12 -18.37 15.38
N GLY A 373 9.02 -17.90 15.96
CA GLY A 373 8.57 -16.52 15.91
C GLY A 373 7.53 -16.29 16.99
N SER A 374 7.54 -15.11 17.63
CA SER A 374 6.62 -14.81 18.73
C SER A 374 5.28 -14.27 18.23
N ALA A 375 5.29 -13.26 17.36
CA ALA A 375 4.09 -12.67 16.82
C ALA A 375 4.33 -12.06 15.42
N LEU A 376 3.31 -12.04 14.57
CA LEU A 376 3.40 -11.30 13.31
C LEU A 376 3.32 -9.80 13.56
N VAL A 377 2.31 -9.35 14.30
CA VAL A 377 2.04 -7.91 14.47
C VAL A 377 1.79 -7.56 15.94
N GLY A 378 2.34 -6.40 16.37
CA GLY A 378 1.99 -5.74 17.62
C GLY A 378 1.59 -4.29 17.38
N ILE A 379 0.37 -3.90 17.79
CA ILE A 379 -0.21 -2.56 17.58
C ILE A 379 -0.70 -1.94 18.89
N ASN A 380 -0.79 -0.59 18.91
CA ASN A 380 -1.26 0.16 20.08
C ASN A 380 -2.70 0.65 19.85
N THR A 381 -3.67 -0.03 20.42
CA THR A 381 -5.10 0.25 20.19
C THR A 381 -5.56 1.58 20.75
N ASN A 382 -4.92 2.07 21.81
CA ASN A 382 -5.21 3.38 22.40
C ASN A 382 -4.81 4.57 21.51
N TYR A 383 -4.01 4.33 20.46
CA TYR A 383 -3.68 5.34 19.43
C TYR A 383 -4.45 5.12 18.13
N GLY A 384 -5.38 4.15 18.11
CA GLY A 384 -6.21 3.84 16.95
C GLY A 384 -5.48 3.07 15.85
N ASP A 385 -4.36 2.41 16.18
CA ASP A 385 -3.61 1.58 15.22
C ASP A 385 -4.48 0.45 14.67
N THR A 386 -4.27 0.07 13.41
CA THR A 386 -4.96 -1.09 12.80
C THR A 386 -3.98 -2.02 12.09
N ALA A 387 -4.32 -3.31 12.09
CA ALA A 387 -3.60 -4.35 11.34
C ALA A 387 -4.58 -5.16 10.51
N ARG A 388 -4.30 -5.30 9.20
CA ARG A 388 -5.09 -6.10 8.26
C ARG A 388 -4.24 -7.21 7.67
N PHE A 389 -4.85 -8.38 7.48
CA PHE A 389 -4.14 -9.56 7.01
C PHE A 389 -4.90 -10.22 5.87
N SER A 390 -4.15 -10.75 4.89
CA SER A 390 -4.70 -11.60 3.83
C SER A 390 -3.63 -12.55 3.31
N ASN A 391 -4.02 -13.80 3.05
CA ASN A 391 -3.14 -14.83 2.52
C ASN A 391 -1.83 -14.99 3.32
N ILE A 392 -1.93 -15.20 4.62
CA ILE A 392 -0.81 -15.41 5.54
C ILE A 392 -0.55 -16.91 5.68
N THR A 393 0.69 -17.33 5.55
CA THR A 393 1.12 -18.73 5.82
C THR A 393 2.04 -18.76 7.04
N ILE A 394 1.66 -19.53 8.05
CA ILE A 394 2.49 -19.80 9.23
C ILE A 394 2.98 -21.23 9.14
N VAL A 395 4.31 -21.42 9.15
CA VAL A 395 4.97 -22.73 8.98
C VAL A 395 5.62 -23.15 10.30
N GLY A 396 5.34 -24.37 10.74
CA GLY A 396 5.99 -24.98 11.91
C GLY A 396 5.47 -24.49 13.27
N SER A 397 4.36 -23.75 13.32
CA SER A 397 3.73 -23.31 14.57
C SER A 397 2.23 -23.11 14.40
N THR A 398 1.44 -23.51 15.38
CA THR A 398 0.02 -23.18 15.51
C THR A 398 -0.24 -22.21 16.68
N SER A 399 0.80 -21.84 17.41
CA SER A 399 0.73 -20.97 18.60
C SER A 399 1.33 -19.58 18.39
N MET A 400 1.94 -19.31 17.22
CA MET A 400 2.45 -17.97 16.87
C MET A 400 1.30 -16.98 16.86
N SER A 401 1.44 -15.87 17.59
CA SER A 401 0.40 -14.84 17.61
C SER A 401 0.32 -14.10 16.26
N VAL A 402 -0.88 -14.00 15.69
CA VAL A 402 -1.08 -13.25 14.43
C VAL A 402 -1.11 -11.75 14.70
N CYS A 403 -1.82 -11.31 15.74
CA CYS A 403 -1.96 -9.90 16.08
C CYS A 403 -2.09 -9.70 17.59
N ASP A 404 -1.15 -8.98 18.16
CA ASP A 404 -1.13 -8.57 19.56
C ASP A 404 -1.53 -7.11 19.73
N ARG A 405 -2.38 -6.83 20.69
CA ARG A 405 -2.87 -5.49 21.04
C ARG A 405 -2.22 -5.00 22.30
N TYR A 406 -1.85 -3.74 22.32
CA TYR A 406 -1.18 -3.09 23.44
C TYR A 406 -1.84 -1.74 23.78
N THR A 407 -1.65 -1.30 25.00
CA THR A 407 -1.75 0.11 25.40
C THR A 407 -0.35 0.69 25.36
N GLY A 408 -0.10 1.55 24.38
CA GLY A 408 1.14 2.30 24.26
C GLY A 408 1.16 3.55 25.14
N ASN A 409 2.35 4.16 25.28
CA ASN A 409 2.55 5.38 26.06
C ASN A 409 3.62 6.28 25.38
N SER A 410 3.80 7.50 25.92
CA SER A 410 4.82 8.46 25.46
C SER A 410 5.89 8.73 26.51
N THR A 411 5.99 7.86 27.50
CA THR A 411 6.88 8.05 28.67
C THR A 411 8.16 7.20 28.62
N GLY A 412 8.31 6.35 27.59
CA GLY A 412 9.39 5.39 27.48
C GLY A 412 9.16 4.08 28.25
N ALA A 413 8.05 3.95 28.99
CA ALA A 413 7.74 2.73 29.73
C ALA A 413 7.33 1.60 28.78
N GLU A 414 7.51 0.33 29.22
CA GLU A 414 7.06 -0.82 28.44
C GLU A 414 5.55 -0.79 28.18
N PRO A 415 5.08 -0.99 26.94
CA PRO A 415 3.66 -1.04 26.62
C PRO A 415 2.99 -2.27 27.23
N THR A 416 1.78 -2.10 27.74
CA THR A 416 1.00 -3.19 28.32
C THR A 416 0.23 -3.97 27.26
N LYS A 417 0.46 -5.27 27.14
CA LYS A 417 -0.33 -6.15 26.26
C LYS A 417 -1.76 -6.29 26.79
N THR A 418 -2.76 -6.02 25.97
CA THR A 418 -4.18 -6.02 26.32
C THR A 418 -4.98 -7.17 25.70
N GLY A 419 -4.39 -7.85 24.70
CA GLY A 419 -5.05 -8.99 24.06
C GLY A 419 -4.33 -9.48 22.82
N SER A 420 -4.86 -10.54 22.23
CA SER A 420 -4.37 -11.15 20.98
C SER A 420 -5.55 -11.62 20.14
N GLY A 421 -5.27 -11.87 18.86
CA GLY A 421 -6.25 -12.40 17.91
C GLY A 421 -7.16 -11.33 17.28
N PRO A 422 -8.07 -11.75 16.39
CA PRO A 422 -8.93 -10.82 15.66
C PRO A 422 -9.99 -10.22 16.58
N ASP A 423 -10.30 -8.93 16.39
CA ASP A 423 -11.39 -8.24 17.07
C ASP A 423 -12.31 -7.49 16.09
N GLY A 424 -11.99 -7.53 14.79
CA GLY A 424 -12.75 -6.87 13.73
C GLY A 424 -12.60 -5.35 13.68
N VAL A 425 -11.90 -4.73 14.64
CA VAL A 425 -11.70 -3.27 14.75
C VAL A 425 -10.23 -2.91 14.54
N TYR A 426 -9.35 -3.47 15.34
CA TYR A 426 -7.91 -3.20 15.33
C TYR A 426 -7.12 -4.31 14.64
N CYS A 427 -7.37 -5.56 15.02
CA CYS A 427 -6.81 -6.77 14.40
C CYS A 427 -7.86 -7.37 13.44
N ILE A 428 -7.72 -7.11 12.14
CA ILE A 428 -8.77 -7.33 11.14
C ILE A 428 -8.36 -8.49 10.22
N TYR A 429 -8.83 -9.68 10.55
CA TYR A 429 -8.67 -10.91 9.76
C TYR A 429 -9.67 -11.97 10.19
N THR A 430 -9.83 -12.98 9.36
CA THR A 430 -10.64 -14.19 9.62
C THR A 430 -9.77 -15.44 9.55
N ALA A 431 -10.29 -16.60 9.92
CA ALA A 431 -9.58 -17.86 9.79
C ALA A 431 -9.21 -18.18 8.33
N ALA A 432 -9.97 -17.67 7.35
CA ALA A 432 -9.67 -17.87 5.93
C ALA A 432 -8.43 -17.10 5.45
N ASP A 433 -8.01 -16.08 6.18
CA ASP A 433 -6.82 -15.28 5.85
C ASP A 433 -5.51 -15.93 6.30
N ILE A 434 -5.59 -16.98 7.16
CA ILE A 434 -4.43 -17.61 7.81
C ILE A 434 -4.37 -19.10 7.44
N THR A 435 -3.25 -19.52 6.90
CA THR A 435 -2.96 -20.94 6.61
C THR A 435 -1.83 -21.42 7.52
N TYR A 436 -2.05 -22.51 8.22
CA TYR A 436 -1.01 -23.19 9.02
C TYR A 436 -0.46 -24.42 8.27
N ARG A 437 0.86 -24.58 8.25
CA ARG A 437 1.57 -25.70 7.58
C ARG A 437 2.63 -26.31 8.47
#